data_04875f39da1ea1277b1654c3ae462c5f
#
_entry.id   04875f39da1ea1277b1654c3ae462c5f
#
_cell.length_a   1.000
_cell.length_b   1.000
_cell.length_c   1.000
_cell.angle_alpha   90.00
_cell.angle_beta   90.00
_cell.angle_gamma   90.00
#
_symmetry.space_group_name_H-M   'P 1'
#
loop_
_entity.id
_entity.type
_entity.pdbx_description
1 polymer ?
#
loop_
_entity_poly.entity_id
_entity_poly.type
_entity_poly.pdbx_seq_one_letter_code
_entity_poly.pdbx_strand_id
1 'polypeptide(L)'
;MLIYPLFITDGDDDMNLIPSLPGQHQLSISRLVSFLEPLVHKGLRSVMLFGVPMKPGCKDALGTAADDPEGPVIRAIQLIRRRFPQLFICADVCLCEYTSHGHCGILRDDGSLNNQLSVDRISDVALAYAKAGAHCVAPSDMNDGRIRGIKLKLIEDGIAHRTVLMSYSAKFSGCLYGPFRDAAGSAPSFGDRKCYQLPPGGRGLARRAIVRDINEGADIIMVKPASQYLDIISDAKDLGKDLPVAAYQVSGEFAMIHAGAKAGVFDLKAMAFESTEGILRAGATIVVSYFTPQFLDWLEN
;
A
#
# COMPACT_ATOMS: atom_id res chain seq x y z
N MET A 1 11.29 10.60 2.22
CA MET A 1 9.92 11.02 1.83
C MET A 1 8.92 10.22 2.65
N LEU A 2 7.91 10.89 3.27
CA LEU A 2 6.80 10.21 3.95
C LEU A 2 5.62 10.07 2.99
N ILE A 3 4.98 8.90 2.99
CA ILE A 3 3.74 8.63 2.24
C ILE A 3 2.64 8.30 3.25
N TYR A 4 1.53 9.03 3.20
CA TYR A 4 0.39 8.82 4.10
C TYR A 4 -0.62 7.84 3.49
N PRO A 5 -0.88 6.66 4.10
CA PRO A 5 -1.88 5.71 3.62
C PRO A 5 -3.30 6.15 4.00
N LEU A 6 -4.21 6.09 3.03
CA LEU A 6 -5.61 6.50 3.14
C LEU A 6 -6.55 5.38 2.69
N PHE A 7 -7.62 5.16 3.43
CA PHE A 7 -8.69 4.21 3.09
C PHE A 7 -9.88 4.98 2.52
N ILE A 8 -10.23 4.70 1.27
CA ILE A 8 -11.25 5.44 0.52
C ILE A 8 -12.46 4.56 0.30
N THR A 9 -13.62 4.99 0.78
CA THR A 9 -14.89 4.29 0.61
C THR A 9 -15.70 4.84 -0.58
N ASP A 10 -16.64 4.06 -1.05
CA ASP A 10 -17.66 4.44 -2.02
C ASP A 10 -18.98 4.89 -1.36
N GLY A 11 -18.98 5.13 -0.05
CA GLY A 11 -20.09 5.71 0.69
C GLY A 11 -20.28 7.20 0.39
N ASP A 12 -21.44 7.75 0.78
CA ASP A 12 -21.80 9.13 0.41
C ASP A 12 -21.10 10.19 1.27
N ASP A 13 -20.98 9.98 2.59
CA ASP A 13 -20.45 10.96 3.52
C ASP A 13 -19.68 10.33 4.70
N ASP A 14 -18.94 9.27 4.44
CA ASP A 14 -18.23 8.51 5.47
C ASP A 14 -16.99 9.24 5.99
N MET A 15 -16.84 9.24 7.30
CA MET A 15 -15.63 9.52 8.04
C MET A 15 -15.57 8.57 9.24
N ASN A 16 -15.43 7.27 8.95
CA ASN A 16 -15.54 6.22 9.95
C ASN A 16 -14.19 6.03 10.64
N LEU A 17 -14.15 6.22 11.96
CA LEU A 17 -12.96 5.90 12.76
C LEU A 17 -12.64 4.40 12.66
N ILE A 18 -11.37 4.06 12.47
CA ILE A 18 -10.91 2.67 12.47
C ILE A 18 -10.45 2.33 13.90
N PRO A 19 -11.22 1.54 14.67
CA PRO A 19 -10.94 1.31 16.11
C PRO A 19 -9.54 0.70 16.37
N SER A 20 -9.09 -0.15 15.46
CA SER A 20 -7.78 -0.83 15.56
C SER A 20 -6.62 0.02 15.09
N LEU A 21 -6.86 1.21 14.50
CA LEU A 21 -5.85 2.17 14.01
C LEU A 21 -6.10 3.56 14.62
N PRO A 22 -5.49 3.89 15.77
CA PRO A 22 -5.74 5.16 16.47
C PRO A 22 -5.61 6.38 15.57
N GLY A 23 -6.69 7.20 15.51
CA GLY A 23 -6.73 8.43 14.73
C GLY A 23 -6.82 8.26 13.21
N GLN A 24 -6.96 7.04 12.70
CA GLN A 24 -7.14 6.78 11.27
C GLN A 24 -8.61 6.56 10.92
N HIS A 25 -8.98 6.92 9.68
CA HIS A 25 -10.37 6.90 9.22
C HIS A 25 -10.50 6.23 7.85
N GLN A 26 -11.66 5.65 7.61
CA GLN A 26 -12.15 5.41 6.26
C GLN A 26 -12.88 6.68 5.81
N LEU A 27 -12.61 7.12 4.58
CA LEU A 27 -13.07 8.40 4.06
C LEU A 27 -13.84 8.22 2.74
N SER A 28 -15.02 8.78 2.65
CA SER A 28 -15.71 8.93 1.37
C SER A 28 -15.07 10.06 0.53
N ILE A 29 -15.39 10.07 -0.75
CA ILE A 29 -14.91 11.10 -1.69
C ILE A 29 -15.32 12.51 -1.24
N SER A 30 -16.52 12.68 -0.67
CA SER A 30 -17.02 13.97 -0.19
C SER A 30 -16.18 14.54 0.97
N ARG A 31 -15.63 13.67 1.83
CA ARG A 31 -14.81 14.05 2.99
C ARG A 31 -13.33 14.24 2.69
N LEU A 32 -12.86 13.72 1.55
CA LEU A 32 -11.43 13.66 1.24
C LEU A 32 -10.76 15.03 1.16
N VAL A 33 -11.40 16.03 0.58
CA VAL A 33 -10.82 17.37 0.44
C VAL A 33 -10.66 18.04 1.81
N SER A 34 -11.72 18.10 2.61
CA SER A 34 -11.69 18.72 3.94
C SER A 34 -10.72 18.03 4.90
N PHE A 35 -10.52 16.70 4.72
CA PHE A 35 -9.55 15.94 5.49
C PHE A 35 -8.10 16.24 5.08
N LEU A 36 -7.83 16.32 3.78
CA LEU A 36 -6.47 16.52 3.26
C LEU A 36 -5.99 17.98 3.36
N GLU A 37 -6.86 18.95 3.21
CA GLU A 37 -6.50 20.35 3.14
C GLU A 37 -5.60 20.83 4.30
N PRO A 38 -5.94 20.58 5.59
CA PRO A 38 -5.07 20.96 6.70
C PRO A 38 -3.72 20.24 6.69
N LEU A 39 -3.69 18.96 6.28
CA LEU A 39 -2.43 18.20 6.19
C LEU A 39 -1.52 18.73 5.07
N VAL A 40 -2.12 19.10 3.94
CA VAL A 40 -1.38 19.71 2.81
C VAL A 40 -0.80 21.08 3.22
N HIS A 41 -1.52 21.88 3.98
CA HIS A 41 -1.00 23.14 4.54
C HIS A 41 0.19 22.90 5.49
N LYS A 42 0.16 21.81 6.28
CA LYS A 42 1.28 21.39 7.14
C LYS A 42 2.43 20.73 6.40
N GLY A 43 2.36 20.62 5.08
CA GLY A 43 3.46 20.10 4.27
C GLY A 43 3.31 18.64 3.81
N LEU A 44 2.13 18.01 3.89
CA LEU A 44 1.89 16.73 3.26
C LEU A 44 2.22 16.81 1.75
N ARG A 45 3.01 15.84 1.25
CA ARG A 45 3.44 15.80 -0.16
C ARG A 45 3.08 14.52 -0.88
N SER A 46 2.73 13.45 -0.18
CA SER A 46 2.40 12.17 -0.83
C SER A 46 1.40 11.36 -0.02
N VAL A 47 0.51 10.67 -0.77
CA VAL A 47 -0.51 9.78 -0.23
C VAL A 47 -0.47 8.43 -0.94
N MET A 48 -0.92 7.38 -0.24
CA MET A 48 -1.15 6.06 -0.82
C MET A 48 -2.62 5.69 -0.62
N LEU A 49 -3.31 5.38 -1.70
CA LEU A 49 -4.76 5.14 -1.70
C LEU A 49 -5.06 3.65 -1.66
N PHE A 50 -5.93 3.24 -0.74
CA PHE A 50 -6.51 1.91 -0.62
C PHE A 50 -8.02 2.02 -0.79
N GLY A 51 -8.60 1.23 -1.70
CA GLY A 51 -10.05 1.21 -1.88
C GLY A 51 -10.75 0.33 -0.86
N VAL A 52 -11.89 0.80 -0.37
CA VAL A 52 -12.75 0.05 0.55
C VAL A 52 -14.18 0.08 -0.01
N PRO A 53 -14.50 -0.83 -0.96
CA PRO A 53 -15.84 -0.87 -1.53
C PRO A 53 -16.84 -1.35 -0.48
N MET A 54 -17.87 -0.54 -0.22
CA MET A 54 -18.88 -0.77 0.81
C MET A 54 -20.24 -1.16 0.22
N LYS A 55 -20.48 -0.91 -1.06
CA LYS A 55 -21.76 -1.20 -1.72
C LYS A 55 -22.05 -2.69 -1.73
N PRO A 56 -23.29 -3.10 -1.39
CA PRO A 56 -23.68 -4.51 -1.46
C PRO A 56 -23.44 -5.11 -2.86
N GLY A 57 -22.84 -6.31 -2.92
CA GLY A 57 -22.61 -7.02 -4.17
C GLY A 57 -21.44 -6.52 -5.01
N CYS A 58 -20.65 -5.54 -4.55
CA CYS A 58 -19.49 -5.02 -5.28
C CYS A 58 -18.30 -5.98 -5.31
N LYS A 59 -18.28 -7.01 -4.45
CA LYS A 59 -17.18 -7.99 -4.41
C LYS A 59 -17.57 -9.26 -5.18
N ASP A 60 -16.74 -9.64 -6.13
CA ASP A 60 -16.91 -10.86 -6.94
C ASP A 60 -15.62 -11.71 -7.01
N ALA A 61 -15.62 -12.79 -7.76
CA ALA A 61 -14.46 -13.69 -7.88
C ALA A 61 -13.27 -13.05 -8.63
N LEU A 62 -13.52 -12.03 -9.45
CA LEU A 62 -12.53 -11.37 -10.31
C LEU A 62 -12.07 -10.00 -9.79
N GLY A 63 -12.72 -9.49 -8.73
CA GLY A 63 -12.45 -8.15 -8.22
C GLY A 63 -12.77 -7.06 -9.25
N THR A 64 -13.90 -7.17 -9.95
CA THR A 64 -14.25 -6.27 -11.05
C THR A 64 -14.43 -4.81 -10.62
N ALA A 65 -14.79 -4.57 -9.36
CA ALA A 65 -14.91 -3.22 -8.82
C ALA A 65 -13.57 -2.49 -8.61
N ALA A 66 -12.43 -3.18 -8.77
CA ALA A 66 -11.12 -2.56 -8.53
C ALA A 66 -10.80 -1.43 -9.53
N ASP A 67 -11.21 -1.58 -10.78
CA ASP A 67 -10.99 -0.60 -11.86
C ASP A 67 -12.30 0.02 -12.38
N ASP A 68 -13.38 -0.07 -11.59
CA ASP A 68 -14.61 0.65 -11.88
C ASP A 68 -14.32 2.17 -11.94
N PRO A 69 -14.61 2.85 -13.05
CA PRO A 69 -14.42 4.31 -13.17
C PRO A 69 -15.15 5.13 -12.09
N GLU A 70 -16.26 4.61 -11.57
CA GLU A 70 -17.02 5.20 -10.46
C GLU A 70 -16.58 4.66 -9.09
N GLY A 71 -15.56 3.79 -9.07
CA GLY A 71 -15.01 3.21 -7.86
C GLY A 71 -14.22 4.21 -7.01
N PRO A 72 -14.02 3.89 -5.73
CA PRO A 72 -13.46 4.84 -4.76
C PRO A 72 -12.05 5.31 -5.11
N VAL A 73 -11.16 4.42 -5.60
CA VAL A 73 -9.76 4.77 -5.88
C VAL A 73 -9.66 5.69 -7.09
N ILE A 74 -10.32 5.36 -8.20
CA ILE A 74 -10.28 6.16 -9.44
C ILE A 74 -10.82 7.56 -9.18
N ARG A 75 -11.98 7.66 -8.52
CA ARG A 75 -12.57 8.95 -8.16
C ARG A 75 -11.68 9.77 -7.21
N ALA A 76 -11.03 9.11 -6.22
CA ALA A 76 -10.09 9.77 -5.34
C ALA A 76 -8.86 10.30 -6.08
N ILE A 77 -8.26 9.51 -6.97
CA ILE A 77 -7.14 9.95 -7.82
C ILE A 77 -7.52 11.21 -8.59
N GLN A 78 -8.64 11.17 -9.29
CA GLN A 78 -9.13 12.31 -10.11
C GLN A 78 -9.41 13.56 -9.26
N LEU A 79 -10.01 13.38 -8.08
CA LEU A 79 -10.31 14.49 -7.17
C LEU A 79 -9.03 15.12 -6.63
N ILE A 80 -8.10 14.30 -6.12
CA ILE A 80 -6.81 14.78 -5.55
C ILE A 80 -5.99 15.47 -6.63
N ARG A 81 -5.92 14.94 -7.84
CA ARG A 81 -5.23 15.57 -8.98
C ARG A 81 -5.73 16.97 -9.28
N ARG A 82 -7.04 17.19 -9.19
CA ARG A 82 -7.65 18.50 -9.44
C ARG A 82 -7.49 19.47 -8.29
N ARG A 83 -7.62 18.99 -7.04
CA ARG A 83 -7.68 19.84 -5.85
C ARG A 83 -6.30 20.10 -5.23
N PHE A 84 -5.39 19.14 -5.34
CA PHE A 84 -4.06 19.17 -4.74
C PHE A 84 -3.00 18.73 -5.77
N PRO A 85 -2.75 19.51 -6.84
CA PRO A 85 -1.84 19.12 -7.92
C PRO A 85 -0.39 18.89 -7.45
N GLN A 86 -0.03 19.39 -6.27
CA GLN A 86 1.27 19.21 -5.64
C GLN A 86 1.44 17.87 -4.91
N LEU A 87 0.35 17.12 -4.68
CA LEU A 87 0.43 15.82 -4.03
C LEU A 87 0.88 14.73 -4.99
N PHE A 88 1.87 13.95 -4.58
CA PHE A 88 2.24 12.70 -5.24
C PHE A 88 1.28 11.60 -4.82
N ILE A 89 0.58 11.01 -5.79
CA ILE A 89 -0.44 10.00 -5.56
C ILE A 89 0.12 8.63 -5.90
N CYS A 90 0.27 7.77 -4.87
CA CYS A 90 0.45 6.33 -5.03
C CYS A 90 -0.92 5.65 -4.95
N ALA A 91 -1.18 4.65 -5.79
CA ALA A 91 -2.34 3.79 -5.68
C ALA A 91 -1.87 2.36 -5.39
N ASP A 92 -2.30 1.79 -4.28
CA ASP A 92 -2.10 0.35 -4.01
C ASP A 92 -2.89 -0.45 -5.04
N VAL A 93 -2.27 -1.47 -5.62
CA VAL A 93 -2.89 -2.33 -6.62
C VAL A 93 -2.98 -3.74 -6.05
N CYS A 94 -4.20 -4.12 -5.66
CA CYS A 94 -4.51 -5.44 -5.15
C CYS A 94 -5.95 -5.80 -5.47
N LEU A 95 -6.29 -7.07 -5.39
CA LEU A 95 -7.67 -7.55 -5.56
C LEU A 95 -8.35 -7.90 -4.23
N CYS A 96 -7.61 -8.00 -3.12
CA CYS A 96 -8.15 -8.51 -1.87
C CYS A 96 -9.28 -7.67 -1.25
N GLU A 97 -9.35 -6.39 -1.55
CA GLU A 97 -10.42 -5.50 -1.15
C GLU A 97 -11.70 -5.72 -1.96
N TYR A 98 -11.56 -6.27 -3.18
CA TYR A 98 -12.60 -6.36 -4.22
C TYR A 98 -13.05 -7.79 -4.52
N THR A 99 -12.28 -8.81 -4.09
CA THR A 99 -12.66 -10.20 -4.26
C THR A 99 -13.59 -10.68 -3.16
N SER A 100 -14.58 -11.50 -3.51
CA SER A 100 -15.53 -12.11 -2.57
C SER A 100 -14.85 -13.05 -1.56
N HIS A 101 -13.71 -13.64 -1.94
CA HIS A 101 -12.90 -14.52 -1.10
C HIS A 101 -11.76 -13.81 -0.35
N GLY A 102 -11.48 -12.53 -0.62
CA GLY A 102 -10.46 -11.73 0.07
C GLY A 102 -9.00 -12.11 -0.23
N HIS A 103 -8.72 -12.98 -1.21
CA HIS A 103 -7.36 -13.25 -1.68
C HIS A 103 -6.91 -12.22 -2.71
N CYS A 104 -5.56 -12.06 -2.85
CA CYS A 104 -4.92 -11.03 -3.66
C CYS A 104 -4.81 -11.40 -5.15
N GLY A 105 -5.55 -12.38 -5.62
CA GLY A 105 -5.55 -12.83 -7.01
C GLY A 105 -6.78 -13.66 -7.33
N ILE A 106 -6.87 -14.13 -8.57
CA ILE A 106 -7.95 -14.98 -9.06
C ILE A 106 -7.69 -16.42 -8.67
N LEU A 107 -8.71 -17.12 -8.20
CA LEU A 107 -8.62 -18.50 -7.78
C LEU A 107 -9.12 -19.46 -8.87
N ARG A 108 -8.59 -20.69 -8.85
CA ARG A 108 -9.12 -21.83 -9.58
C ARG A 108 -10.26 -22.48 -8.78
N ASP A 109 -10.97 -23.42 -9.37
CA ASP A 109 -12.07 -24.15 -8.73
C ASP A 109 -11.62 -24.93 -7.48
N ASP A 110 -10.36 -25.34 -7.40
CA ASP A 110 -9.77 -26.01 -6.25
C ASP A 110 -9.33 -25.04 -5.12
N GLY A 111 -9.55 -23.74 -5.28
CA GLY A 111 -9.15 -22.70 -4.34
C GLY A 111 -7.69 -22.27 -4.45
N SER A 112 -6.90 -22.88 -5.34
CA SER A 112 -5.52 -22.45 -5.59
C SER A 112 -5.46 -21.17 -6.43
N LEU A 113 -4.37 -20.40 -6.27
CA LEU A 113 -4.17 -19.16 -7.02
C LEU A 113 -3.91 -19.46 -8.51
N ASN A 114 -4.64 -18.78 -9.40
CA ASN A 114 -4.35 -18.76 -10.83
C ASN A 114 -3.40 -17.59 -11.13
N ASN A 115 -2.11 -17.85 -11.16
CA ASN A 115 -1.10 -16.80 -11.29
C ASN A 115 -1.26 -15.98 -12.57
N GLN A 116 -1.46 -16.64 -13.73
CA GLN A 116 -1.55 -15.92 -15.01
C GLN A 116 -2.74 -14.95 -15.04
N LEU A 117 -3.94 -15.44 -14.73
CA LEU A 117 -5.14 -14.60 -14.68
C LEU A 117 -5.03 -13.48 -13.62
N SER A 118 -4.35 -13.76 -12.51
CA SER A 118 -4.10 -12.76 -11.47
C SER A 118 -3.18 -11.64 -11.97
N VAL A 119 -2.09 -11.99 -12.65
CA VAL A 119 -1.15 -11.02 -13.23
C VAL A 119 -1.83 -10.16 -14.29
N ASP A 120 -2.62 -10.77 -15.18
CA ASP A 120 -3.35 -10.06 -16.22
C ASP A 120 -4.32 -9.06 -15.58
N ARG A 121 -5.12 -9.50 -14.60
CA ARG A 121 -6.11 -8.66 -13.91
C ARG A 121 -5.47 -7.53 -13.10
N ILE A 122 -4.40 -7.80 -12.35
CA ILE A 122 -3.63 -6.79 -11.61
C ILE A 122 -3.04 -5.75 -12.57
N SER A 123 -2.59 -6.18 -13.75
CA SER A 123 -2.06 -5.25 -14.76
C SER A 123 -3.15 -4.34 -15.33
N ASP A 124 -4.38 -4.83 -15.49
CA ASP A 124 -5.54 -4.01 -15.90
C ASP A 124 -5.86 -2.93 -14.86
N VAL A 125 -5.92 -3.32 -13.58
CA VAL A 125 -6.18 -2.38 -12.49
C VAL A 125 -5.09 -1.31 -12.39
N ALA A 126 -3.81 -1.72 -12.48
CA ALA A 126 -2.69 -0.79 -12.47
C ALA A 126 -2.76 0.23 -13.62
N LEU A 127 -3.09 -0.24 -14.83
CA LEU A 127 -3.29 0.63 -16.00
C LEU A 127 -4.44 1.61 -15.78
N ALA A 128 -5.58 1.15 -15.25
CA ALA A 128 -6.74 2.00 -14.98
C ALA A 128 -6.39 3.12 -13.97
N TYR A 129 -5.66 2.81 -12.90
CA TYR A 129 -5.21 3.81 -11.94
C TYR A 129 -4.21 4.81 -12.53
N ALA A 130 -3.27 4.33 -13.36
CA ALA A 130 -2.34 5.20 -14.07
C ALA A 130 -3.06 6.16 -15.03
N LYS A 131 -4.07 5.66 -15.78
CA LYS A 131 -4.93 6.46 -16.66
C LYS A 131 -5.77 7.48 -15.89
N ALA A 132 -6.24 7.13 -14.71
CA ALA A 132 -6.98 8.06 -13.84
C ALA A 132 -6.10 9.21 -13.31
N GLY A 133 -4.78 9.09 -13.40
CA GLY A 133 -3.82 10.12 -13.03
C GLY A 133 -2.96 9.82 -11.80
N ALA A 134 -2.89 8.56 -11.34
CA ALA A 134 -1.92 8.16 -10.33
C ALA A 134 -0.49 8.41 -10.85
N HIS A 135 0.37 8.95 -9.99
CA HIS A 135 1.79 9.13 -10.30
C HIS A 135 2.57 7.83 -10.12
N CYS A 136 2.08 6.98 -9.21
CA CYS A 136 2.71 5.71 -8.87
C CYS A 136 1.63 4.63 -8.72
N VAL A 137 1.86 3.47 -9.30
CA VAL A 137 1.11 2.24 -9.05
C VAL A 137 1.96 1.29 -8.22
N ALA A 138 1.38 0.73 -7.15
CA ALA A 138 2.11 -0.03 -6.14
C ALA A 138 1.49 -1.43 -5.93
N PRO A 139 1.82 -2.43 -6.77
CA PRO A 139 1.23 -3.77 -6.68
C PRO A 139 1.66 -4.50 -5.42
N SER A 140 0.69 -4.78 -4.55
CA SER A 140 0.88 -5.42 -3.24
C SER A 140 0.41 -6.87 -3.17
N ASP A 141 -0.01 -7.43 -4.30
CA ASP A 141 -0.62 -8.76 -4.44
C ASP A 141 0.37 -9.93 -4.29
N MET A 142 1.64 -9.74 -4.60
CA MET A 142 2.72 -10.72 -4.54
C MET A 142 2.65 -11.86 -5.58
N ASN A 143 1.85 -11.74 -6.65
CA ASN A 143 1.87 -12.72 -7.75
C ASN A 143 3.19 -12.64 -8.53
N ASP A 144 3.80 -13.76 -8.86
CA ASP A 144 5.04 -13.81 -9.63
C ASP A 144 4.83 -13.30 -11.06
N GLY A 145 5.71 -12.40 -11.53
CA GLY A 145 5.64 -11.82 -12.86
C GLY A 145 4.75 -10.58 -12.99
N ARG A 146 4.09 -10.13 -11.90
CA ARG A 146 3.19 -8.98 -11.93
C ARG A 146 3.87 -7.66 -12.28
N ILE A 147 5.12 -7.48 -11.86
CA ILE A 147 5.86 -6.24 -12.14
C ILE A 147 6.11 -6.13 -13.64
N ARG A 148 6.56 -7.22 -14.27
CA ARG A 148 6.73 -7.28 -15.71
C ARG A 148 5.41 -7.09 -16.46
N GLY A 149 4.33 -7.77 -16.02
CA GLY A 149 3.01 -7.64 -16.62
C GLY A 149 2.52 -6.19 -16.66
N ILE A 150 2.59 -5.50 -15.50
CA ILE A 150 2.24 -4.09 -15.39
C ILE A 150 3.14 -3.22 -16.27
N LYS A 151 4.47 -3.40 -16.20
CA LYS A 151 5.43 -2.60 -16.97
C LYS A 151 5.15 -2.70 -18.47
N LEU A 152 4.94 -3.91 -18.99
CA LEU A 152 4.64 -4.13 -20.41
C LEU A 152 3.32 -3.45 -20.80
N LYS A 153 2.28 -3.56 -19.99
CA LYS A 153 0.98 -2.94 -20.25
C LYS A 153 1.05 -1.40 -20.26
N LEU A 154 1.81 -0.82 -19.34
CA LEU A 154 2.08 0.63 -19.33
C LEU A 154 2.88 1.09 -20.55
N ILE A 155 3.82 0.28 -21.06
CA ILE A 155 4.58 0.55 -22.29
C ILE A 155 3.65 0.49 -23.50
N GLU A 156 2.85 -0.55 -23.62
CA GLU A 156 1.89 -0.73 -24.72
C GLU A 156 0.90 0.45 -24.82
N ASP A 157 0.42 0.95 -23.68
CA ASP A 157 -0.47 2.12 -23.62
C ASP A 157 0.28 3.47 -23.75
N GLY A 158 1.61 3.47 -23.85
CA GLY A 158 2.44 4.66 -24.06
C GLY A 158 2.59 5.56 -22.82
N ILE A 159 2.29 5.08 -21.61
CA ILE A 159 2.31 5.88 -20.38
C ILE A 159 3.38 5.46 -19.36
N ALA A 160 4.21 4.47 -19.68
CA ALA A 160 5.27 3.99 -18.79
C ALA A 160 6.27 5.08 -18.37
N HIS A 161 6.53 6.08 -19.25
CA HIS A 161 7.45 7.18 -18.98
C HIS A 161 6.96 8.18 -17.92
N ARG A 162 5.68 8.15 -17.55
CA ARG A 162 5.06 9.08 -16.60
C ARG A 162 4.46 8.40 -15.37
N THR A 163 4.56 7.06 -15.28
CA THR A 163 3.98 6.27 -14.21
C THR A 163 5.09 5.51 -13.50
N VAL A 164 5.31 5.80 -12.23
CA VAL A 164 6.27 5.08 -11.38
C VAL A 164 5.67 3.72 -10.98
N LEU A 165 6.47 2.66 -11.07
CA LEU A 165 6.10 1.32 -10.62
C LEU A 165 6.85 0.98 -9.33
N MET A 166 6.14 1.03 -8.19
CA MET A 166 6.68 0.70 -6.86
C MET A 166 6.30 -0.72 -6.48
N SER A 167 7.27 -1.62 -6.52
CA SER A 167 7.03 -3.02 -6.17
C SER A 167 7.04 -3.25 -4.66
N TYR A 168 6.04 -3.93 -4.13
CA TYR A 168 6.13 -4.59 -2.83
C TYR A 168 7.01 -5.84 -2.97
N SER A 169 8.30 -5.64 -3.21
CA SER A 169 9.24 -6.72 -3.59
C SER A 169 9.44 -7.73 -2.48
N ALA A 170 9.51 -7.27 -1.22
CA ALA A 170 9.67 -8.13 -0.06
C ALA A 170 8.53 -7.90 0.94
N LYS A 171 7.37 -8.51 0.67
CA LYS A 171 6.22 -8.50 1.57
C LYS A 171 6.09 -9.82 2.29
N PHE A 172 6.24 -9.80 3.60
CA PHE A 172 6.22 -10.98 4.45
C PHE A 172 4.83 -11.28 5.01
N SER A 173 4.49 -12.55 5.10
CA SER A 173 3.29 -13.03 5.79
C SER A 173 3.54 -12.98 7.30
N GLY A 174 2.77 -12.16 8.04
CA GLY A 174 2.99 -11.98 9.46
C GLY A 174 1.72 -11.58 10.21
N CYS A 175 1.85 -11.42 11.54
CA CYS A 175 0.74 -11.06 12.43
C CYS A 175 0.45 -9.55 12.49
N LEU A 176 1.28 -8.71 11.84
CA LEU A 176 1.20 -7.24 11.96
C LEU A 176 0.19 -6.56 11.03
N TYR A 177 -0.69 -7.32 10.36
CA TYR A 177 -1.68 -6.78 9.41
C TYR A 177 -3.12 -6.73 9.94
N GLY A 178 -3.36 -7.13 11.19
CA GLY A 178 -4.70 -7.15 11.76
C GLY A 178 -5.46 -5.84 11.55
N PRO A 179 -4.95 -4.70 12.04
CA PRO A 179 -5.64 -3.42 11.89
C PRO A 179 -5.85 -2.96 10.43
N PHE A 180 -4.95 -3.31 9.51
CA PHE A 180 -5.14 -3.05 8.08
C PHE A 180 -6.31 -3.87 7.49
N ARG A 181 -6.41 -5.15 7.88
CA ARG A 181 -7.51 -6.02 7.38
C ARG A 181 -8.87 -5.51 7.81
N ASP A 182 -8.96 -5.00 9.05
CA ASP A 182 -10.16 -4.34 9.56
C ASP A 182 -10.48 -3.08 8.76
N ALA A 183 -9.46 -2.23 8.53
CA ALA A 183 -9.60 -0.97 7.82
C ALA A 183 -10.00 -1.13 6.35
N ALA A 184 -9.45 -2.12 5.66
CA ALA A 184 -9.65 -2.36 4.23
C ALA A 184 -10.77 -3.37 3.93
N GLY A 185 -11.34 -4.02 4.95
CA GLY A 185 -12.33 -5.10 4.76
C GLY A 185 -11.80 -6.24 3.88
N SER A 186 -10.49 -6.56 4.02
CA SER A 186 -9.75 -7.44 3.10
C SER A 186 -9.28 -8.75 3.75
N ALA A 187 -9.89 -9.18 4.84
CA ALA A 187 -9.58 -10.47 5.45
C ALA A 187 -9.96 -11.62 4.50
N PRO A 188 -9.09 -12.62 4.30
CA PRO A 188 -9.45 -13.78 3.50
C PRO A 188 -10.59 -14.56 4.18
N SER A 189 -11.57 -15.02 3.39
CA SER A 189 -12.71 -15.79 3.89
C SER A 189 -12.35 -17.24 4.24
N PHE A 190 -11.24 -17.74 3.71
CA PHE A 190 -10.68 -19.06 4.02
C PHE A 190 -9.15 -19.05 3.85
N GLY A 191 -8.46 -20.01 4.47
CA GLY A 191 -7.02 -20.15 4.37
C GLY A 191 -6.24 -18.93 4.90
N ASP A 192 -5.07 -18.72 4.31
CA ASP A 192 -4.21 -17.57 4.60
C ASP A 192 -3.44 -17.13 3.35
N ARG A 193 -2.54 -16.14 3.50
CA ARG A 193 -1.75 -15.58 2.39
C ARG A 193 -0.31 -16.12 2.32
N LYS A 194 0.03 -17.17 3.09
CA LYS A 194 1.41 -17.70 3.16
C LYS A 194 1.87 -18.36 1.86
N CYS A 195 0.93 -18.78 1.00
CA CYS A 195 1.27 -19.41 -0.27
C CYS A 195 1.87 -18.43 -1.30
N TYR A 196 1.65 -17.11 -1.15
CA TYR A 196 2.18 -16.08 -2.05
C TYR A 196 2.91 -14.92 -1.36
N GLN A 197 2.79 -14.75 -0.03
CA GLN A 197 3.61 -13.84 0.73
C GLN A 197 4.84 -14.58 1.30
N LEU A 198 5.95 -13.86 1.48
CA LEU A 198 7.20 -14.45 1.97
C LEU A 198 7.06 -14.94 3.43
N PRO A 199 7.61 -16.09 3.78
CA PRO A 199 7.66 -16.52 5.18
C PRO A 199 8.56 -15.60 6.00
N PRO A 200 8.22 -15.28 7.27
CA PRO A 200 8.97 -14.33 8.09
C PRO A 200 10.49 -14.62 8.21
N GLY A 201 10.89 -15.88 8.23
CA GLY A 201 12.30 -16.30 8.26
C GLY A 201 12.99 -16.36 6.88
N GLY A 202 12.29 -15.96 5.79
CA GLY A 202 12.73 -16.21 4.42
C GLY A 202 13.63 -15.13 3.81
N ARG A 203 14.74 -14.72 4.49
CA ARG A 203 15.66 -13.70 3.97
C ARG A 203 16.16 -13.98 2.56
N GLY A 204 16.56 -15.21 2.27
CA GLY A 204 17.03 -15.61 0.93
C GLY A 204 15.96 -15.49 -0.15
N LEU A 205 14.70 -15.80 0.19
CA LEU A 205 13.55 -15.63 -0.71
C LEU A 205 13.28 -14.14 -0.98
N ALA A 206 13.38 -13.29 0.05
CA ALA A 206 13.23 -11.84 -0.09
C ALA A 206 14.28 -11.25 -1.03
N ARG A 207 15.55 -11.62 -0.87
CA ARG A 207 16.64 -11.19 -1.75
C ARG A 207 16.38 -11.58 -3.21
N ARG A 208 15.92 -12.81 -3.46
CA ARG A 208 15.56 -13.28 -4.80
C ARG A 208 14.37 -12.51 -5.38
N ALA A 209 13.33 -12.24 -4.57
CA ALA A 209 12.17 -11.48 -4.99
C ALA A 209 12.54 -10.03 -5.34
N ILE A 210 13.40 -9.38 -4.57
CA ILE A 210 13.91 -8.04 -4.86
C ILE A 210 14.63 -8.02 -6.22
N VAL A 211 15.58 -8.93 -6.45
CA VAL A 211 16.32 -9.01 -7.72
C VAL A 211 15.38 -9.31 -8.91
N ARG A 212 14.42 -10.21 -8.73
CA ARG A 212 13.39 -10.50 -9.74
C ARG A 212 12.62 -9.24 -10.13
N ASP A 213 12.07 -8.52 -9.14
CA ASP A 213 11.21 -7.36 -9.39
C ASP A 213 11.99 -6.20 -10.01
N ILE A 214 13.28 -6.02 -9.66
CA ILE A 214 14.19 -5.09 -10.33
C ILE A 214 14.32 -5.45 -11.81
N ASN A 215 14.60 -6.72 -12.12
CA ASN A 215 14.76 -7.20 -13.51
C ASN A 215 13.43 -7.15 -14.30
N GLU A 216 12.30 -7.19 -13.64
CA GLU A 216 10.97 -7.02 -14.23
C GLU A 216 10.61 -5.54 -14.48
N GLY A 217 11.43 -4.59 -14.02
CA GLY A 217 11.30 -3.17 -14.32
C GLY A 217 10.65 -2.31 -13.22
N ALA A 218 10.76 -2.72 -11.95
CA ALA A 218 10.40 -1.86 -10.82
C ALA A 218 11.25 -0.60 -10.79
N ASP A 219 10.63 0.55 -10.56
CA ASP A 219 11.31 1.84 -10.40
C ASP A 219 11.63 2.13 -8.92
N ILE A 220 10.84 1.57 -8.01
CA ILE A 220 11.03 1.62 -6.55
C ILE A 220 10.80 0.22 -5.99
N ILE A 221 11.64 -0.22 -5.05
CA ILE A 221 11.50 -1.50 -4.34
C ILE A 221 11.09 -1.26 -2.89
N MET A 222 10.11 -2.02 -2.40
CA MET A 222 9.56 -1.85 -1.05
C MET A 222 9.71 -3.11 -0.22
N VAL A 223 10.03 -2.92 1.07
CA VAL A 223 10.00 -3.93 2.12
C VAL A 223 8.78 -3.69 3.03
N LYS A 224 8.05 -4.76 3.34
CA LYS A 224 6.84 -4.72 4.20
C LYS A 224 6.70 -6.00 5.01
N PRO A 225 6.56 -5.96 6.35
CA PRO A 225 6.66 -4.79 7.25
C PRO A 225 8.07 -4.18 7.32
N ALA A 226 8.26 -3.13 8.13
CA ALA A 226 9.52 -2.40 8.21
C ALA A 226 10.38 -2.78 9.43
N SER A 227 9.90 -2.53 10.67
CA SER A 227 10.76 -2.55 11.86
C SER A 227 11.35 -3.93 12.20
N GLN A 228 10.62 -5.01 11.92
CA GLN A 228 11.09 -6.38 12.13
C GLN A 228 11.97 -6.89 10.98
N TYR A 229 12.14 -6.11 9.92
CA TYR A 229 12.83 -6.49 8.67
C TYR A 229 13.86 -5.45 8.23
N LEU A 230 14.52 -4.79 9.20
CA LEU A 230 15.58 -3.80 8.93
C LEU A 230 16.76 -4.40 8.15
N ASP A 231 17.06 -5.67 8.40
CA ASP A 231 18.05 -6.44 7.64
C ASP A 231 17.66 -6.60 6.16
N ILE A 232 16.37 -6.77 5.88
CA ILE A 232 15.85 -6.88 4.52
C ILE A 232 15.83 -5.50 3.83
N ILE A 233 15.60 -4.42 4.57
CA ILE A 233 15.73 -3.05 4.03
C ILE A 233 17.18 -2.79 3.64
N SER A 234 18.14 -3.22 4.46
CA SER A 234 19.57 -3.13 4.15
C SER A 234 19.92 -3.97 2.91
N ASP A 235 19.44 -5.22 2.85
CA ASP A 235 19.60 -6.06 1.66
C ASP A 235 18.98 -5.41 0.40
N ALA A 236 17.81 -4.78 0.53
CA ALA A 236 17.15 -4.09 -0.58
C ALA A 236 17.98 -2.91 -1.08
N LYS A 237 18.59 -2.14 -0.16
CA LYS A 237 19.50 -1.03 -0.52
C LYS A 237 20.74 -1.53 -1.27
N ASP A 238 21.34 -2.61 -0.79
CA ASP A 238 22.54 -3.19 -1.43
C ASP A 238 22.23 -3.77 -2.82
N LEU A 239 21.11 -4.50 -2.96
CA LEU A 239 20.68 -5.13 -4.20
C LEU A 239 20.13 -4.12 -5.21
N GLY A 240 19.41 -3.11 -4.73
CA GLY A 240 18.79 -2.06 -5.54
C GLY A 240 19.78 -1.00 -6.03
N LYS A 241 20.98 -0.93 -5.43
CA LYS A 241 22.01 0.07 -5.76
C LYS A 241 21.45 1.50 -5.74
N ASP A 242 21.18 2.06 -6.92
CA ASP A 242 20.72 3.44 -7.11
C ASP A 242 19.19 3.57 -7.09
N LEU A 243 18.43 2.45 -7.05
CA LEU A 243 16.98 2.51 -6.92
C LEU A 243 16.57 3.01 -5.53
N PRO A 244 15.54 3.85 -5.45
CA PRO A 244 14.93 4.21 -4.16
C PRO A 244 14.38 2.97 -3.46
N VAL A 245 14.63 2.89 -2.15
CA VAL A 245 14.07 1.86 -1.28
C VAL A 245 12.94 2.45 -0.46
N ALA A 246 11.76 1.87 -0.55
CA ALA A 246 10.62 2.17 0.30
C ALA A 246 10.50 1.12 1.42
N ALA A 247 9.97 1.54 2.55
CA ALA A 247 9.59 0.65 3.64
C ALA A 247 8.19 1.01 4.15
N TYR A 248 7.39 -0.01 4.44
CA TYR A 248 6.05 0.21 4.99
C TYR A 248 6.03 -0.12 6.48
N GLN A 249 5.98 0.92 7.31
CA GLN A 249 5.67 0.80 8.73
C GLN A 249 4.17 0.48 8.86
N VAL A 250 3.86 -0.81 9.03
CA VAL A 250 2.50 -1.32 8.86
C VAL A 250 1.60 -1.03 10.06
N SER A 251 0.33 -1.31 9.88
CA SER A 251 -0.73 -1.05 10.86
C SER A 251 -0.46 -1.66 12.24
N GLY A 252 0.08 -2.88 12.30
CA GLY A 252 0.45 -3.53 13.56
C GLY A 252 1.66 -2.87 14.24
N GLU A 253 2.64 -2.39 13.48
CA GLU A 253 3.77 -1.62 14.03
C GLU A 253 3.29 -0.31 14.65
N PHE A 254 2.45 0.43 13.94
CA PHE A 254 1.81 1.65 14.42
C PHE A 254 0.97 1.40 15.68
N ALA A 255 0.12 0.37 15.67
CA ALA A 255 -0.72 0.02 16.81
C ALA A 255 0.10 -0.43 18.04
N MET A 256 1.20 -1.18 17.85
CA MET A 256 2.11 -1.58 18.92
C MET A 256 2.78 -0.38 19.58
N ILE A 257 3.24 0.61 18.81
CA ILE A 257 3.84 1.83 19.35
C ILE A 257 2.79 2.60 20.17
N HIS A 258 1.57 2.76 19.67
CA HIS A 258 0.48 3.37 20.43
C HIS A 258 0.15 2.60 21.72
N ALA A 259 0.09 1.27 21.67
CA ALA A 259 -0.18 0.44 22.83
C ALA A 259 0.93 0.53 23.88
N GLY A 260 2.18 0.50 23.47
CA GLY A 260 3.35 0.66 24.35
C GLY A 260 3.38 2.04 25.03
N ALA A 261 3.12 3.09 24.28
CA ALA A 261 3.04 4.45 24.81
C ALA A 261 1.86 4.59 25.81
N LYS A 262 0.70 4.05 25.50
CA LYS A 262 -0.46 4.03 26.42
C LYS A 262 -0.17 3.26 27.70
N ALA A 263 0.64 2.21 27.64
CA ALA A 263 1.07 1.43 28.80
C ALA A 263 2.24 2.08 29.58
N GLY A 264 2.74 3.25 29.14
CA GLY A 264 3.84 3.96 29.80
C GLY A 264 5.23 3.33 29.60
N VAL A 265 5.40 2.48 28.57
CA VAL A 265 6.69 1.84 28.26
C VAL A 265 7.67 2.87 27.71
N PHE A 266 7.20 3.82 26.91
CA PHE A 266 7.98 4.88 26.26
C PHE A 266 7.06 6.05 25.86
N ASP A 267 7.67 7.19 25.54
CA ASP A 267 6.96 8.33 24.95
C ASP A 267 6.59 8.05 23.49
N LEU A 268 5.36 8.41 23.09
CA LEU A 268 4.83 8.13 21.75
C LEU A 268 5.65 8.80 20.65
N LYS A 269 5.96 10.10 20.81
CA LYS A 269 6.72 10.89 19.83
C LYS A 269 8.14 10.32 19.70
N ALA A 270 8.81 10.11 20.82
CA ALA A 270 10.17 9.56 20.83
C ALA A 270 10.24 8.21 20.12
N MET A 271 9.33 7.27 20.42
CA MET A 271 9.35 5.95 19.79
C MET A 271 8.98 5.97 18.32
N ALA A 272 8.05 6.84 17.90
CA ALA A 272 7.70 7.00 16.50
C ALA A 272 8.90 7.50 15.69
N PHE A 273 9.67 8.47 16.20
CA PHE A 273 10.90 8.94 15.58
C PHE A 273 11.97 7.85 15.57
N GLU A 274 12.29 7.22 16.71
CA GLU A 274 13.31 6.18 16.79
C GLU A 274 13.06 5.01 15.85
N SER A 275 11.80 4.54 15.76
CA SER A 275 11.39 3.50 14.81
C SER A 275 11.63 3.94 13.36
N THR A 276 11.24 5.16 13.01
CA THR A 276 11.38 5.69 11.65
C THR A 276 12.86 5.95 11.29
N GLU A 277 13.64 6.48 12.21
CA GLU A 277 15.10 6.64 12.05
C GLU A 277 15.80 5.30 11.86
N GLY A 278 15.36 4.26 12.58
CA GLY A 278 15.83 2.89 12.37
C GLY A 278 15.60 2.40 10.94
N ILE A 279 14.42 2.66 10.39
CA ILE A 279 14.05 2.34 9.00
C ILE A 279 14.93 3.11 8.02
N LEU A 280 15.13 4.41 8.22
CA LEU A 280 15.99 5.26 7.38
C LEU A 280 17.46 4.82 7.46
N ARG A 281 17.96 4.53 8.66
CA ARG A 281 19.33 4.02 8.89
C ARG A 281 19.57 2.69 8.18
N ALA A 282 18.55 1.84 8.08
CA ALA A 282 18.65 0.59 7.33
C ALA A 282 18.74 0.78 5.80
N GLY A 283 18.48 1.99 5.30
CA GLY A 283 18.66 2.35 3.89
C GLY A 283 17.40 2.76 3.13
N ALA A 284 16.23 2.78 3.78
CA ALA A 284 15.02 3.31 3.16
C ALA A 284 15.12 4.83 2.97
N THR A 285 14.64 5.32 1.84
CA THR A 285 14.52 6.75 1.54
C THR A 285 13.07 7.22 1.48
N ILE A 286 12.15 6.25 1.45
CA ILE A 286 10.70 6.43 1.40
C ILE A 286 10.08 5.59 2.52
N VAL A 287 9.23 6.21 3.34
CA VAL A 287 8.52 5.51 4.41
C VAL A 287 7.03 5.72 4.26
N VAL A 288 6.29 4.63 4.11
CA VAL A 288 4.82 4.63 4.22
C VAL A 288 4.47 4.46 5.68
N SER A 289 3.82 5.44 6.30
CA SER A 289 3.53 5.42 7.73
C SER A 289 2.22 6.12 8.09
N TYR A 290 1.47 5.49 8.99
CA TYR A 290 0.29 6.09 9.62
C TYR A 290 0.63 7.23 10.59
N PHE A 291 1.89 7.36 10.99
CA PHE A 291 2.37 8.50 11.79
C PHE A 291 2.53 9.79 10.97
N THR A 292 2.32 9.77 9.66
CA THR A 292 2.55 10.96 8.82
C THR A 292 1.86 12.22 9.32
N PRO A 293 0.56 12.22 9.72
CA PRO A 293 -0.07 13.43 10.29
C PRO A 293 0.62 13.92 11.57
N GLN A 294 0.95 12.99 12.48
CA GLN A 294 1.63 13.34 13.72
C GLN A 294 3.06 13.86 13.48
N PHE A 295 3.79 13.30 12.50
CA PHE A 295 5.09 13.84 12.12
C PHE A 295 4.99 15.28 11.60
N LEU A 296 3.96 15.59 10.80
CA LEU A 296 3.74 16.96 10.36
C LEU A 296 3.54 17.91 11.55
N ASP A 297 2.72 17.51 12.54
CA ASP A 297 2.49 18.30 13.76
C ASP A 297 3.76 18.44 14.61
N TRP A 298 4.54 17.37 14.74
CA TRP A 298 5.74 17.36 15.57
C TRP A 298 6.94 18.07 14.96
N LEU A 299 6.98 18.24 13.65
CA LEU A 299 8.06 18.91 12.91
C LEU A 299 7.77 20.41 12.67
N GLU A 300 6.51 20.86 12.82
CA GLU A 300 6.16 22.28 12.81
C GLU A 300 6.60 23.02 14.09
N ASN A 301 6.84 22.30 15.20
CA ASN A 301 7.28 22.80 16.49
C ASN A 301 8.72 22.38 16.77
#